data_cad2ccf471966840364213e860a22026
#
_entry.id   cad2ccf471966840364213e860a22026
#
_cell.length_a   1.000
_cell.length_b   1.000
_cell.length_c   1.000
_cell.angle_alpha   90.00
_cell.angle_beta   90.00
_cell.angle_gamma   90.00
#
_symmetry.space_group_name_H-M   'P 1'
#
loop_
_entity.id
_entity.type
_entity.pdbx_description
1 polymer ?
#
loop_
_entity_poly.entity_id
_entity_poly.type
_entity_poly.pdbx_seq_one_letter_code
_entity_poly.pdbx_strand_id
1 'polypeptide(L)'
;YYELGMTQQNIANEVNVSRIQVSRMLQQARTEGVVKISIDYGGYYPELEEGLAKRYEGVSFVVGDSVDGSDSAIKRSVGVTCAQYLAQHLKTGATVAVGWGTTLREVGEAFTTDARELTFVPVVGGQVGAGLDVHANSIAELCARNSGGTALRMFAPAVAESKKARDVLAASLSVKQTLK
;
A
#
# COMPACT_ATOMS: atom_id res chain seq x y z
N TYR A 1 -17.13 -10.29 18.39
CA TYR A 1 -17.69 -9.06 17.81
C TYR A 1 -17.68 -9.12 16.27
N TYR A 2 -16.50 -9.13 15.64
CA TYR A 2 -16.39 -9.06 14.18
C TYR A 2 -16.78 -10.36 13.46
N GLU A 3 -16.47 -11.51 13.99
CA GLU A 3 -16.77 -12.81 13.37
C GLU A 3 -18.17 -13.33 13.70
N LEU A 4 -18.57 -13.19 14.98
CA LEU A 4 -19.83 -13.76 15.46
C LEU A 4 -20.98 -12.75 15.50
N GLY A 5 -20.76 -11.49 15.10
CA GLY A 5 -21.78 -10.44 15.13
C GLY A 5 -22.30 -10.07 16.52
N MET A 6 -21.61 -10.47 17.59
CA MET A 6 -22.05 -10.19 18.97
C MET A 6 -22.02 -8.71 19.27
N THR A 7 -22.96 -8.21 20.06
CA THR A 7 -22.91 -6.83 20.55
C THR A 7 -21.84 -6.66 21.63
N GLN A 8 -21.31 -5.45 21.80
CA GLN A 8 -20.37 -5.16 22.89
C GLN A 8 -20.94 -5.50 24.26
N GLN A 9 -22.27 -5.38 24.46
CA GLN A 9 -22.94 -5.70 25.70
C GLN A 9 -22.96 -7.22 25.93
N ASN A 10 -23.24 -8.01 24.89
CA ASN A 10 -23.25 -9.47 25.01
C ASN A 10 -21.85 -10.00 25.35
N ILE A 11 -20.82 -9.47 24.69
CA ILE A 11 -19.43 -9.82 25.00
C ILE A 11 -19.09 -9.42 26.44
N ALA A 12 -19.46 -8.22 26.87
CA ALA A 12 -19.21 -7.74 28.23
C ALA A 12 -19.81 -8.69 29.29
N ASN A 13 -21.02 -9.18 29.05
CA ASN A 13 -21.69 -10.14 29.94
C ASN A 13 -20.98 -11.50 29.94
N GLU A 14 -20.57 -12.00 28.77
CA GLU A 14 -19.95 -13.32 28.61
C GLU A 14 -18.56 -13.38 29.27
N VAL A 15 -17.74 -12.33 29.08
CA VAL A 15 -16.38 -12.25 29.63
C VAL A 15 -16.30 -11.53 30.98
N ASN A 16 -17.45 -11.18 31.58
CA ASN A 16 -17.59 -10.52 32.88
C ASN A 16 -16.76 -9.25 33.04
N VAL A 17 -16.84 -8.35 32.07
CA VAL A 17 -16.24 -7.01 32.09
C VAL A 17 -17.27 -5.93 31.75
N SER A 18 -16.91 -4.66 31.88
CA SER A 18 -17.83 -3.58 31.48
C SER A 18 -17.86 -3.40 29.94
N ARG A 19 -18.99 -2.94 29.40
CA ARG A 19 -19.10 -2.58 27.97
C ARG A 19 -18.02 -1.57 27.54
N ILE A 20 -17.66 -0.64 28.43
CA ILE A 20 -16.59 0.36 28.17
C ILE A 20 -15.23 -0.33 27.98
N GLN A 21 -14.94 -1.36 28.81
CA GLN A 21 -13.72 -2.15 28.65
C GLN A 21 -13.70 -2.89 27.32
N VAL A 22 -14.81 -3.52 26.92
CA VAL A 22 -14.93 -4.17 25.59
C VAL A 22 -14.67 -3.16 24.48
N SER A 23 -15.26 -1.96 24.54
CA SER A 23 -15.04 -0.92 23.55
C SER A 23 -13.55 -0.50 23.43
N ARG A 24 -12.88 -0.34 24.56
CA ARG A 24 -11.44 -0.03 24.60
C ARG A 24 -10.59 -1.16 24.05
N MET A 25 -10.90 -2.41 24.40
CA MET A 25 -10.20 -3.59 23.86
C MET A 25 -10.36 -3.71 22.35
N LEU A 26 -11.56 -3.47 21.81
CA LEU A 26 -11.80 -3.47 20.36
C LEU A 26 -11.04 -2.32 19.65
N GLN A 27 -10.96 -1.16 20.27
CA GLN A 27 -10.19 -0.04 19.74
C GLN A 27 -8.68 -0.36 19.76
N GLN A 28 -8.18 -0.92 20.84
CA GLN A 28 -6.79 -1.35 20.97
C GLN A 28 -6.44 -2.43 19.95
N ALA A 29 -7.31 -3.44 19.76
CA ALA A 29 -7.12 -4.49 18.75
C ALA A 29 -7.00 -3.94 17.32
N ARG A 30 -7.72 -2.85 16.99
CA ARG A 30 -7.56 -2.13 15.73
C ARG A 30 -6.24 -1.39 15.65
N THR A 31 -5.87 -0.68 16.71
CA THR A 31 -4.60 0.08 16.76
C THR A 31 -3.38 -0.82 16.70
N GLU A 32 -3.42 -1.98 17.33
CA GLU A 32 -2.35 -2.98 17.33
C GLU A 32 -2.36 -3.90 16.10
N GLY A 33 -3.33 -3.72 15.18
CA GLY A 33 -3.42 -4.50 13.96
C GLY A 33 -3.90 -5.94 14.13
N VAL A 34 -4.37 -6.33 15.33
CA VAL A 34 -5.02 -7.63 15.59
C VAL A 34 -6.31 -7.75 14.80
N VAL A 35 -7.04 -6.62 14.66
CA VAL A 35 -8.21 -6.51 13.79
C VAL A 35 -7.88 -5.55 12.66
N LYS A 36 -7.88 -6.08 11.44
CA LYS A 36 -7.80 -5.28 10.21
C LYS A 36 -9.18 -5.25 9.58
N ILE A 37 -9.75 -4.06 9.43
CA ILE A 37 -11.00 -3.85 8.70
C ILE A 37 -10.62 -3.36 7.32
N SER A 38 -10.80 -4.19 6.31
CA SER A 38 -10.75 -3.78 4.90
C SER A 38 -12.16 -3.48 4.43
N ILE A 39 -12.36 -2.31 3.89
CA ILE A 39 -13.60 -1.97 3.19
C ILE A 39 -13.32 -2.28 1.73
N ASP A 40 -14.01 -3.30 1.22
CA ASP A 40 -14.02 -3.54 -0.22
C ASP A 40 -14.91 -2.47 -0.85
N TYR A 41 -14.30 -1.53 -1.53
CA TYR A 41 -15.00 -0.52 -2.32
C TYR A 41 -15.49 -1.09 -3.66
N GLY A 42 -15.61 -2.39 -3.75
CA GLY A 42 -16.03 -3.29 -4.81
C GLY A 42 -17.04 -2.80 -5.83
N GLY A 43 -16.78 -1.66 -6.42
CA GLY A 43 -17.39 -1.30 -7.68
C GLY A 43 -16.74 -2.14 -8.77
N TYR A 44 -17.49 -3.07 -9.33
CA TYR A 44 -17.09 -3.75 -10.55
C TYR A 44 -17.63 -2.94 -11.73
N TYR A 45 -16.74 -2.30 -12.50
CA TYR A 45 -17.08 -1.39 -13.59
C TYR A 45 -16.56 -1.87 -14.96
N PRO A 46 -16.94 -3.09 -15.42
CA PRO A 46 -16.39 -3.68 -16.64
C PRO A 46 -16.68 -2.84 -17.88
N GLU A 47 -17.83 -2.19 -17.95
CA GLU A 47 -18.19 -1.33 -19.09
C GLU A 47 -17.29 -0.10 -19.19
N LEU A 48 -16.90 0.50 -18.03
CA LEU A 48 -15.96 1.62 -18.01
C LEU A 48 -14.54 1.16 -18.35
N GLU A 49 -14.11 0.03 -17.81
CA GLU A 49 -12.79 -0.57 -18.08
C GLU A 49 -12.64 -0.92 -19.56
N GLU A 50 -13.64 -1.57 -20.16
CA GLU A 50 -13.67 -1.86 -21.61
C GLU A 50 -13.70 -0.60 -22.45
N GLY A 51 -14.51 0.40 -22.07
CA GLY A 51 -14.59 1.68 -22.77
C GLY A 51 -13.24 2.41 -22.78
N LEU A 52 -12.53 2.41 -21.66
CA LEU A 52 -11.19 2.97 -21.53
C LEU A 52 -10.16 2.16 -22.34
N ALA A 53 -10.20 0.82 -22.27
CA ALA A 53 -9.28 -0.04 -23.01
C ALA A 53 -9.45 0.10 -24.52
N LYS A 54 -10.67 0.29 -25.03
CA LYS A 54 -10.94 0.59 -26.45
C LYS A 54 -10.37 1.94 -26.88
N ARG A 55 -10.34 2.92 -25.98
CA ARG A 55 -9.83 4.27 -26.28
C ARG A 55 -8.30 4.35 -26.20
N TYR A 56 -7.69 3.53 -25.37
CA TYR A 56 -6.24 3.52 -25.13
C TYR A 56 -5.69 2.12 -25.39
N GLU A 57 -5.33 1.85 -26.64
CA GLU A 57 -4.83 0.54 -27.07
C GLU A 57 -3.57 0.12 -26.26
N GLY A 58 -3.55 -1.14 -25.85
CA GLY A 58 -2.42 -1.71 -25.09
C GLY A 58 -2.37 -1.35 -23.61
N VAL A 59 -3.42 -0.69 -23.08
CA VAL A 59 -3.55 -0.33 -21.66
C VAL A 59 -4.71 -1.09 -21.02
N SER A 60 -4.47 -1.70 -19.88
CA SER A 60 -5.52 -2.28 -19.03
C SER A 60 -5.91 -1.30 -17.95
N PHE A 61 -7.20 -1.26 -17.62
CA PHE A 61 -7.74 -0.37 -16.59
C PHE A 61 -8.41 -1.17 -15.51
N VAL A 62 -8.25 -0.72 -14.26
CA VAL A 62 -8.99 -1.21 -13.10
C VAL A 62 -9.62 0.00 -12.44
N VAL A 63 -10.94 0.02 -12.38
CA VAL A 63 -11.71 1.17 -11.89
C VAL A 63 -12.16 0.91 -10.45
N GLY A 64 -11.79 1.81 -9.54
CA GLY A 64 -12.25 1.81 -8.15
C GLY A 64 -13.34 2.84 -7.90
N ASP A 65 -14.21 2.59 -6.92
CA ASP A 65 -15.25 3.52 -6.51
C ASP A 65 -14.77 4.43 -5.37
N SER A 66 -15.34 5.63 -5.28
CA SER A 66 -15.04 6.59 -4.21
C SER A 66 -16.31 7.00 -3.47
N VAL A 67 -16.27 6.92 -2.13
CA VAL A 67 -17.45 7.12 -1.28
C VAL A 67 -18.03 8.53 -1.36
N ASP A 68 -17.20 9.57 -1.39
CA ASP A 68 -17.65 10.96 -1.30
C ASP A 68 -16.99 11.90 -2.33
N GLY A 69 -16.12 11.38 -3.19
CA GLY A 69 -15.41 12.15 -4.20
C GLY A 69 -14.37 13.13 -3.68
N SER A 70 -14.08 13.16 -2.38
CA SER A 70 -12.99 13.96 -1.84
C SER A 70 -11.63 13.44 -2.31
N ASP A 71 -10.63 14.31 -2.40
CA ASP A 71 -9.27 13.95 -2.84
C ASP A 71 -8.69 12.80 -1.99
N SER A 72 -8.92 12.81 -0.69
CA SER A 72 -8.47 11.74 0.22
C SER A 72 -9.22 10.42 -0.02
N ALA A 73 -10.53 10.46 -0.24
CA ALA A 73 -11.33 9.27 -0.53
C ALA A 73 -10.96 8.66 -1.89
N ILE A 74 -10.75 9.50 -2.91
CA ILE A 74 -10.28 9.07 -4.23
C ILE A 74 -8.91 8.38 -4.14
N LYS A 75 -7.93 9.00 -3.47
CA LYS A 75 -6.59 8.42 -3.29
C LYS A 75 -6.64 7.08 -2.56
N ARG A 76 -7.46 7.00 -1.52
CA ARG A 76 -7.64 5.77 -0.76
C ARG A 76 -8.30 4.67 -1.62
N SER A 77 -9.35 5.00 -2.36
CA SER A 77 -10.01 4.06 -3.28
C SER A 77 -9.04 3.52 -4.33
N VAL A 78 -8.32 4.40 -5.02
CA VAL A 78 -7.30 4.01 -5.99
C VAL A 78 -6.22 3.15 -5.33
N GLY A 79 -5.79 3.51 -4.11
CA GLY A 79 -4.81 2.75 -3.34
C GLY A 79 -5.29 1.32 -3.03
N VAL A 80 -6.51 1.18 -2.52
CA VAL A 80 -7.11 -0.12 -2.20
C VAL A 80 -7.30 -0.97 -3.46
N THR A 81 -7.87 -0.38 -4.52
CA THR A 81 -8.09 -1.08 -5.80
C THR A 81 -6.77 -1.57 -6.40
N CYS A 82 -5.73 -0.73 -6.40
CA CYS A 82 -4.40 -1.12 -6.86
C CYS A 82 -3.79 -2.23 -5.99
N ALA A 83 -3.91 -2.15 -4.67
CA ALA A 83 -3.41 -3.17 -3.75
C ALA A 83 -4.09 -4.53 -3.98
N GLN A 84 -5.39 -4.55 -4.18
CA GLN A 84 -6.16 -5.76 -4.50
C GLN A 84 -5.74 -6.36 -5.85
N TYR A 85 -5.60 -5.53 -6.87
CA TYR A 85 -5.11 -5.96 -8.18
C TYR A 85 -3.72 -6.58 -8.08
N LEU A 86 -2.78 -5.94 -7.38
CA LEU A 86 -1.43 -6.46 -7.16
C LEU A 86 -1.46 -7.79 -6.40
N ALA A 87 -2.28 -7.91 -5.36
CA ALA A 87 -2.41 -9.13 -4.57
C ALA A 87 -2.82 -10.35 -5.41
N GLN A 88 -3.66 -10.13 -6.42
CA GLN A 88 -4.13 -11.19 -7.34
C GLN A 88 -3.12 -11.55 -8.44
N HIS A 89 -2.24 -10.61 -8.82
CA HIS A 89 -1.36 -10.77 -9.99
C HIS A 89 0.11 -11.02 -9.63
N LEU A 90 0.54 -10.65 -8.42
CA LEU A 90 1.91 -10.87 -7.99
C LEU A 90 2.17 -12.35 -7.72
N LYS A 91 3.30 -12.82 -8.23
CA LYS A 91 3.78 -14.19 -8.02
C LYS A 91 4.83 -14.20 -6.90
N THR A 92 4.94 -15.32 -6.21
CA THR A 92 6.04 -15.57 -5.27
C THR A 92 7.40 -15.30 -5.92
N GLY A 93 8.29 -14.61 -5.22
CA GLY A 93 9.60 -14.20 -5.72
C GLY A 93 9.60 -12.96 -6.61
N ALA A 94 8.45 -12.28 -6.79
CA ALA A 94 8.38 -11.10 -7.64
C ALA A 94 9.12 -9.90 -7.03
N THR A 95 9.73 -9.09 -7.90
CA THR A 95 10.27 -7.78 -7.56
C THR A 95 9.29 -6.70 -7.98
N VAL A 96 8.93 -5.82 -7.05
CA VAL A 96 7.98 -4.73 -7.24
C VAL A 96 8.69 -3.39 -7.13
N ALA A 97 8.70 -2.64 -8.20
CA ALA A 97 9.27 -1.30 -8.25
C ALA A 97 8.26 -0.27 -7.70
N VAL A 98 8.69 0.55 -6.74
CA VAL A 98 7.81 1.45 -5.98
C VAL A 98 8.25 2.91 -6.15
N GLY A 99 7.33 3.77 -6.58
CA GLY A 99 7.52 5.22 -6.62
C GLY A 99 7.22 5.89 -5.27
N TRP A 100 6.98 7.20 -5.31
CA TRP A 100 6.62 8.02 -4.15
C TRP A 100 5.26 8.72 -4.36
N GLY A 101 4.65 9.16 -3.29
CA GLY A 101 3.42 9.96 -3.31
C GLY A 101 2.31 9.43 -2.40
N THR A 102 1.36 10.31 -2.12
CA THR A 102 0.26 10.04 -1.18
C THR A 102 -0.63 8.87 -1.63
N THR A 103 -0.94 8.75 -2.92
CA THR A 103 -1.73 7.63 -3.45
C THR A 103 -0.98 6.30 -3.33
N LEU A 104 0.33 6.27 -3.59
CA LEU A 104 1.14 5.07 -3.43
C LEU A 104 1.30 4.67 -1.95
N ARG A 105 1.27 5.64 -1.03
CA ARG A 105 1.18 5.34 0.40
C ARG A 105 -0.12 4.58 0.72
N GLU A 106 -1.27 5.00 0.17
CA GLU A 106 -2.54 4.28 0.35
C GLU A 106 -2.49 2.84 -0.21
N VAL A 107 -1.76 2.62 -1.33
CA VAL A 107 -1.48 1.25 -1.81
C VAL A 107 -0.72 0.46 -0.75
N GLY A 108 0.36 1.01 -0.21
CA GLY A 108 1.18 0.35 0.81
C GLY A 108 0.39 0.04 2.09
N GLU A 109 -0.49 0.95 2.54
CA GLU A 109 -1.36 0.75 3.71
C GLU A 109 -2.36 -0.38 3.51
N ALA A 110 -2.91 -0.52 2.30
CA ALA A 110 -3.91 -1.53 1.96
C ALA A 110 -3.31 -2.87 1.49
N PHE A 111 -2.00 -2.89 1.17
CA PHE A 111 -1.38 -4.04 0.52
C PHE A 111 -1.26 -5.24 1.46
N THR A 112 -1.91 -6.31 1.08
CA THR A 112 -1.79 -7.64 1.70
C THR A 112 -1.85 -8.70 0.61
N THR A 113 -1.07 -9.79 0.70
CA THR A 113 -1.03 -10.84 -0.31
C THR A 113 -0.56 -12.15 0.28
N ASP A 114 -0.94 -13.26 -0.34
CA ASP A 114 -0.43 -14.60 -0.04
C ASP A 114 0.88 -14.93 -0.77
N ALA A 115 1.28 -14.11 -1.77
CA ALA A 115 2.56 -14.26 -2.44
C ALA A 115 3.72 -14.05 -1.46
N ARG A 116 4.73 -14.90 -1.56
CA ARG A 116 5.90 -14.93 -0.65
C ARG A 116 7.16 -14.46 -1.36
N GLU A 117 8.19 -14.15 -0.57
CA GLU A 117 9.52 -13.76 -1.07
C GLU A 117 9.48 -12.53 -1.99
N LEU A 118 8.54 -11.61 -1.74
CA LEU A 118 8.46 -10.37 -2.51
C LEU A 118 9.61 -9.43 -2.14
N THR A 119 10.17 -8.78 -3.16
CA THR A 119 11.17 -7.73 -2.97
C THR A 119 10.64 -6.40 -3.49
N PHE A 120 10.62 -5.38 -2.64
CA PHE A 120 10.18 -4.02 -3.00
C PHE A 120 11.38 -3.12 -3.21
N VAL A 121 11.42 -2.45 -4.36
CA VAL A 121 12.56 -1.65 -4.80
C VAL A 121 12.11 -0.21 -5.10
N PRO A 122 12.66 0.81 -4.44
CA PRO A 122 12.36 2.19 -4.77
C PRO A 122 12.95 2.56 -6.14
N VAL A 123 12.13 3.16 -7.03
CA VAL A 123 12.55 3.59 -8.37
C VAL A 123 13.13 5.00 -8.39
N VAL A 124 13.04 5.71 -7.28
CA VAL A 124 13.52 7.10 -7.17
C VAL A 124 14.12 7.31 -5.78
N GLY A 125 15.16 8.12 -5.73
CA GLY A 125 15.84 8.50 -4.49
C GLY A 125 15.06 9.52 -3.67
N GLY A 126 15.69 10.02 -2.62
CA GLY A 126 15.09 10.99 -1.69
C GLY A 126 14.78 12.33 -2.37
N GLN A 127 13.63 12.92 -2.02
CA GLN A 127 13.18 14.23 -2.50
C GLN A 127 13.09 15.20 -1.33
N VAL A 128 13.65 16.38 -1.52
CA VAL A 128 13.58 17.47 -0.52
C VAL A 128 12.16 18.02 -0.44
N GLY A 129 11.64 18.21 0.77
CA GLY A 129 10.33 18.83 1.01
C GLY A 129 9.13 17.87 0.99
N ALA A 130 9.31 16.61 0.62
CA ALA A 130 8.25 15.59 0.79
C ALA A 130 8.22 15.05 2.23
N GLY A 131 7.03 14.72 2.74
CA GLY A 131 6.90 14.02 4.02
C GLY A 131 7.60 12.66 3.98
N LEU A 132 8.19 12.24 5.08
CA LEU A 132 8.95 10.97 5.14
C LEU A 132 8.09 9.75 4.80
N ASP A 133 6.82 9.79 5.14
CA ASP A 133 5.84 8.71 4.93
C ASP A 133 5.46 8.49 3.46
N VAL A 134 5.71 9.47 2.59
CA VAL A 134 5.41 9.38 1.15
C VAL A 134 6.65 9.13 0.28
N HIS A 135 7.83 8.97 0.89
CA HIS A 135 9.04 8.62 0.15
C HIS A 135 9.01 7.17 -0.36
N ALA A 136 9.61 6.93 -1.52
CA ALA A 136 9.65 5.60 -2.14
C ALA A 136 10.26 4.53 -1.22
N ASN A 137 11.32 4.84 -0.47
CA ASN A 137 11.89 3.95 0.53
C ASN A 137 10.86 3.57 1.62
N SER A 138 10.13 4.54 2.15
CA SER A 138 9.14 4.32 3.22
C SER A 138 7.95 3.49 2.72
N ILE A 139 7.49 3.73 1.50
CA ILE A 139 6.41 2.96 0.87
C ILE A 139 6.87 1.53 0.57
N ALA A 140 8.08 1.34 0.07
CA ALA A 140 8.66 0.01 -0.15
C ALA A 140 8.75 -0.79 1.16
N GLU A 141 9.20 -0.16 2.25
CA GLU A 141 9.24 -0.77 3.58
C GLU A 141 7.84 -1.10 4.13
N LEU A 142 6.86 -0.23 3.87
CA LEU A 142 5.46 -0.45 4.27
C LEU A 142 4.88 -1.68 3.55
N CYS A 143 5.06 -1.77 2.23
CA CYS A 143 4.64 -2.92 1.44
C CYS A 143 5.32 -4.22 1.89
N ALA A 144 6.63 -4.17 2.13
CA ALA A 144 7.40 -5.32 2.61
C ALA A 144 6.90 -5.80 3.98
N ARG A 145 6.69 -4.89 4.92
CA ARG A 145 6.16 -5.22 6.26
C ARG A 145 4.78 -5.87 6.18
N ASN A 146 3.88 -5.35 5.35
CA ASN A 146 2.50 -5.84 5.25
C ASN A 146 2.39 -7.18 4.52
N SER A 147 3.36 -7.52 3.65
CA SER A 147 3.40 -8.80 2.89
C SER A 147 4.36 -9.83 3.47
N GLY A 148 5.16 -9.48 4.48
CA GLY A 148 6.25 -10.34 4.96
C GLY A 148 7.40 -10.46 3.95
N GLY A 149 7.53 -9.51 3.01
CA GLY A 149 8.60 -9.43 2.02
C GLY A 149 9.83 -8.65 2.50
N THR A 150 10.70 -8.30 1.57
CA THR A 150 11.92 -7.53 1.80
C THR A 150 11.87 -6.20 1.04
N ALA A 151 12.40 -5.12 1.62
CA ALA A 151 12.57 -3.85 0.93
C ALA A 151 14.05 -3.54 0.73
N LEU A 152 14.44 -3.15 -0.48
CA LEU A 152 15.72 -2.49 -0.72
C LEU A 152 15.59 -0.98 -0.44
N ARG A 153 16.72 -0.32 -0.20
CA ARG A 153 16.78 1.12 0.04
C ARG A 153 17.67 1.80 -0.97
N MET A 154 17.19 2.89 -1.57
CA MET A 154 17.98 3.73 -2.43
C MET A 154 18.52 4.94 -1.64
N PHE A 155 19.83 4.96 -1.42
CA PHE A 155 20.54 6.05 -0.73
C PHE A 155 21.12 7.03 -1.75
N ALA A 156 20.25 7.64 -2.53
CA ALA A 156 20.60 8.67 -3.50
C ALA A 156 19.53 9.77 -3.54
N PRO A 157 19.84 11.00 -3.92
CA PRO A 157 18.81 12.01 -4.20
C PRO A 157 18.02 11.63 -5.45
N ALA A 158 16.76 12.09 -5.54
CA ALA A 158 15.91 11.87 -6.71
C ALA A 158 16.48 12.47 -8.00
N VAL A 159 17.18 13.63 -7.85
CA VAL A 159 17.80 14.35 -8.95
C VAL A 159 19.26 14.63 -8.60
N ALA A 160 20.16 14.27 -9.48
CA ALA A 160 21.58 14.62 -9.36
C ALA A 160 21.85 16.01 -9.97
N GLU A 161 22.65 16.83 -9.27
CA GLU A 161 22.98 18.21 -9.68
C GLU A 161 23.75 18.29 -11.01
N SER A 162 24.43 17.20 -11.41
CA SER A 162 25.20 17.13 -12.64
C SER A 162 25.35 15.69 -13.15
N LYS A 163 25.72 15.55 -14.42
CA LYS A 163 26.06 14.26 -15.02
C LYS A 163 27.15 13.53 -14.23
N LYS A 164 28.19 14.25 -13.79
CA LYS A 164 29.30 13.69 -13.00
C LYS A 164 28.82 13.18 -11.65
N ALA A 165 27.95 13.95 -10.97
CA ALA A 165 27.34 13.52 -9.70
C ALA A 165 26.48 12.28 -9.89
N ARG A 166 25.64 12.23 -10.95
CA ARG A 166 24.86 11.05 -11.30
C ARG A 166 25.73 9.81 -11.51
N ASP A 167 26.80 9.94 -12.26
CA ASP A 167 27.70 8.81 -12.61
C ASP A 167 28.38 8.26 -11.35
N VAL A 168 28.79 9.13 -10.42
CA VAL A 168 29.35 8.73 -9.12
C VAL A 168 28.31 8.00 -8.26
N LEU A 169 27.09 8.55 -8.15
CA LEU A 169 26.01 7.92 -7.39
C LEU A 169 25.63 6.55 -7.97
N ALA A 170 25.46 6.46 -9.29
CA ALA A 170 25.14 5.21 -9.99
C ALA A 170 26.24 4.15 -9.86
N ALA A 171 27.50 4.56 -9.66
CA ALA A 171 28.62 3.66 -9.43
C ALA A 171 28.68 3.12 -8.00
N SER A 172 27.98 3.74 -7.03
CA SER A 172 27.96 3.30 -5.63
C SER A 172 27.32 1.93 -5.48
N LEU A 173 27.80 1.13 -4.52
CA LEU A 173 27.33 -0.26 -4.33
C LEU A 173 25.84 -0.30 -3.98
N SER A 174 25.38 0.59 -3.10
CA SER A 174 23.98 0.65 -2.66
C SER A 174 23.01 0.94 -3.81
N VAL A 175 23.34 1.91 -4.68
CA VAL A 175 22.51 2.25 -5.84
C VAL A 175 22.53 1.13 -6.88
N LYS A 176 23.71 0.53 -7.13
CA LYS A 176 23.81 -0.63 -8.04
C LYS A 176 22.99 -1.83 -7.59
N GLN A 177 22.92 -2.10 -6.29
CA GLN A 177 22.10 -3.20 -5.75
C GLN A 177 20.62 -2.94 -5.92
N THR A 178 20.19 -1.68 -5.88
CA THR A 178 18.79 -1.29 -6.05
C THR A 178 18.35 -1.25 -7.52
N LEU A 179 19.28 -1.01 -8.45
CA LEU A 179 19.01 -0.89 -9.91
C LEU A 179 19.21 -2.20 -10.69
N LYS A 180 19.60 -3.29 -10.04
CA LYS A 180 19.71 -4.63 -10.65
C LYS A 180 18.40 -5.39 -10.53
#